data_dde519d1b31a84b29ec98a5ff50d22b6
#
_entry.id   dde519d1b31a84b29ec98a5ff50d22b6
#
_cell.length_a   1.000
_cell.length_b   1.000
_cell.length_c   1.000
_cell.angle_alpha   90.00
_cell.angle_beta   90.00
_cell.angle_gamma   90.00
#
_symmetry.space_group_name_H-M   'P 1'
#
loop_
_entity.id
_entity.type
_entity.pdbx_description
1 polymer ?
#
loop_
_entity_poly.entity_id
_entity_poly.type
_entity_poly.pdbx_seq_one_letter_code
_entity_poly.pdbx_strand_id
1 'polypeptide(L)'
;IHHRVKNNLQTIAALLRLQARRLQSDEARAALEESERRIRAIAVVHETLSRDASDVVPFDEIVRPLARLVEEASGGPDFPIRIEVEGQVGDLPGDLATPLAVVLNELVQNAVDHAFPPGRSAAGAGRVRVTLARDGDDAVVVVADDGVGLPPGFTLDAPAGLGLSIVHTLVTTEMGGSLELVDDRGARAVVRVPVGGPDDD
;
A
#
# COMPACT_ATOMS: atom_id res chain seq x y z
N ILE A 1 12.02 -23.07 -5.68
CA ILE A 1 12.62 -22.05 -4.78
C ILE A 1 11.53 -21.09 -4.29
N HIS A 2 10.64 -20.62 -5.13
CA HIS A 2 9.64 -19.59 -4.84
C HIS A 2 8.64 -19.93 -3.71
N HIS A 3 8.14 -21.17 -3.65
CA HIS A 3 7.26 -21.62 -2.54
C HIS A 3 7.93 -21.56 -1.16
N ARG A 4 9.26 -21.65 -1.10
CA ARG A 4 10.00 -21.54 0.15
C ARG A 4 10.07 -20.10 0.67
N VAL A 5 10.20 -19.12 -0.22
CA VAL A 5 10.22 -17.69 0.15
C VAL A 5 8.86 -17.28 0.71
N LYS A 6 7.76 -17.65 0.04
CA LYS A 6 6.40 -17.42 0.56
C LYS A 6 6.22 -18.01 1.95
N ASN A 7 6.58 -19.30 2.12
CA ASN A 7 6.44 -19.97 3.42
C ASN A 7 7.29 -19.30 4.51
N ASN A 8 8.50 -18.84 4.17
CA ASN A 8 9.36 -18.12 5.10
C ASN A 8 8.74 -16.78 5.51
N LEU A 9 8.21 -16.00 4.55
CA LEU A 9 7.54 -14.73 4.81
C LEU A 9 6.29 -14.92 5.69
N GLN A 10 5.49 -15.95 5.42
CA GLN A 10 4.33 -16.30 6.25
C GLN A 10 4.74 -16.70 7.68
N THR A 11 5.85 -17.42 7.83
CA THR A 11 6.37 -17.81 9.14
C THR A 11 6.86 -16.57 9.91
N ILE A 12 7.56 -15.66 9.26
CA ILE A 12 8.02 -14.40 9.86
C ILE A 12 6.82 -13.55 10.29
N ALA A 13 5.80 -13.41 9.44
CA ALA A 13 4.58 -12.68 9.78
C ALA A 13 3.87 -13.30 11.00
N ALA A 14 3.78 -14.63 11.08
CA ALA A 14 3.20 -15.31 12.23
C ALA A 14 4.00 -15.08 13.53
N LEU A 15 5.34 -15.08 13.44
CA LEU A 15 6.21 -14.79 14.59
C LEU A 15 6.07 -13.35 15.07
N LEU A 16 6.00 -12.36 14.17
CA LEU A 16 5.77 -10.97 14.52
C LEU A 16 4.43 -10.78 15.23
N ARG A 17 3.38 -11.42 14.75
CA ARG A 17 2.05 -11.39 15.39
C ARG A 17 2.08 -12.00 16.80
N LEU A 18 2.80 -13.11 17.00
CA LEU A 18 2.95 -13.71 18.32
C LEU A 18 3.74 -12.80 19.27
N GLN A 19 4.75 -12.10 18.77
CA GLN A 19 5.51 -11.13 19.55
C GLN A 19 4.69 -9.90 19.91
N ALA A 20 3.93 -9.35 18.95
CA ALA A 20 3.06 -8.20 19.18
C ALA A 20 2.07 -8.43 20.34
N ARG A 21 1.49 -9.65 20.43
CA ARG A 21 0.58 -10.02 21.51
C ARG A 21 1.21 -10.05 22.92
N ARG A 22 2.54 -10.14 23.02
CA ARG A 22 3.29 -10.18 24.28
C ARG A 22 3.77 -8.81 24.74
N LEU A 23 3.70 -7.81 23.86
CA LEU A 23 4.14 -6.46 24.18
C LEU A 23 3.09 -5.74 25.02
N GLN A 24 3.56 -5.01 26.04
CA GLN A 24 2.74 -4.18 26.91
C GLN A 24 2.63 -2.73 26.39
N SER A 25 3.56 -2.30 25.55
CA SER A 25 3.53 -0.99 24.90
C SER A 25 2.65 -1.05 23.66
N ASP A 26 1.63 -0.21 23.62
CA ASP A 26 0.72 -0.11 22.47
C ASP A 26 1.46 0.39 21.21
N GLU A 27 2.42 1.32 21.38
CA GLU A 27 3.26 1.82 20.30
C GLU A 27 4.14 0.72 19.70
N ALA A 28 4.81 -0.09 20.55
CA ALA A 28 5.63 -1.19 20.07
C ALA A 28 4.78 -2.29 19.42
N ARG A 29 3.56 -2.53 19.93
CA ARG A 29 2.62 -3.46 19.32
C ARG A 29 2.19 -3.00 17.95
N ALA A 30 1.78 -1.73 17.80
CA ALA A 30 1.40 -1.14 16.53
C ALA A 30 2.51 -1.22 15.48
N ALA A 31 3.78 -0.96 15.86
CA ALA A 31 4.93 -1.07 14.97
C ALA A 31 5.17 -2.51 14.48
N LEU A 32 4.96 -3.53 15.33
CA LEU A 32 5.08 -4.93 14.91
C LEU A 32 3.90 -5.37 14.02
N GLU A 33 2.69 -4.92 14.31
CA GLU A 33 1.52 -5.19 13.47
C GLU A 33 1.66 -4.55 12.09
N GLU A 34 2.21 -3.34 12.02
CA GLU A 34 2.55 -2.67 10.77
C GLU A 34 3.61 -3.45 9.98
N SER A 35 4.68 -3.90 10.65
CA SER A 35 5.71 -4.74 10.04
C SER A 35 5.15 -6.07 9.52
N GLU A 36 4.22 -6.68 10.26
CA GLU A 36 3.52 -7.91 9.85
C GLU A 36 2.68 -7.70 8.60
N ARG A 37 1.93 -6.58 8.51
CA ARG A 37 1.16 -6.22 7.32
C ARG A 37 2.04 -6.07 6.08
N ARG A 38 3.20 -5.40 6.21
CA ARG A 38 4.17 -5.24 5.11
C ARG A 38 4.71 -6.57 4.61
N ILE A 39 5.08 -7.46 5.52
CA ILE A 39 5.58 -8.80 5.14
C ILE A 39 4.50 -9.59 4.40
N ARG A 40 3.24 -9.46 4.77
CA ARG A 40 2.13 -10.09 4.04
C ARG A 40 1.97 -9.52 2.63
N ALA A 41 2.06 -8.21 2.46
CA ALA A 41 2.01 -7.57 1.16
C ALA A 41 3.13 -8.10 0.25
N ILE A 42 4.37 -8.15 0.76
CA ILE A 42 5.51 -8.72 0.03
C ILE A 42 5.27 -10.19 -0.35
N ALA A 43 4.65 -10.97 0.54
CA ALA A 43 4.35 -12.38 0.26
C ALA A 43 3.32 -12.53 -0.89
N VAL A 44 2.31 -11.68 -0.96
CA VAL A 44 1.33 -11.64 -2.07
C VAL A 44 2.02 -11.31 -3.39
N VAL A 45 2.86 -10.28 -3.41
CA VAL A 45 3.66 -9.91 -4.59
C VAL A 45 4.51 -11.07 -5.04
N HIS A 46 5.28 -11.66 -4.13
CA HIS A 46 6.16 -12.77 -4.44
C HIS A 46 5.41 -14.01 -4.94
N GLU A 47 4.17 -14.23 -4.50
CA GLU A 47 3.34 -15.32 -5.01
C GLU A 47 2.95 -15.08 -6.47
N THR A 48 2.61 -13.84 -6.83
CA THR A 48 2.25 -13.48 -8.21
C THR A 48 3.47 -13.57 -9.14
N LEU A 49 4.61 -13.01 -8.71
CA LEU A 49 5.89 -13.12 -9.41
C LEU A 49 6.35 -14.55 -9.65
N SER A 50 5.96 -15.46 -8.76
CA SER A 50 6.40 -16.88 -8.81
C SER A 50 5.57 -17.75 -9.74
N ARG A 51 4.45 -17.26 -10.27
CA ARG A 51 3.58 -18.02 -11.17
C ARG A 51 4.09 -18.03 -12.60
N ASP A 52 4.74 -16.95 -13.02
CA ASP A 52 5.31 -16.82 -14.35
C ASP A 52 6.84 -16.75 -14.27
N ALA A 53 7.51 -17.45 -15.19
CA ALA A 53 8.97 -17.42 -15.32
C ALA A 53 9.47 -16.12 -16.03
N SER A 54 8.59 -15.13 -16.18
CA SER A 54 8.92 -13.84 -16.79
C SER A 54 9.38 -12.85 -15.74
N ASP A 55 10.35 -12.01 -16.09
CA ASP A 55 10.78 -10.89 -15.25
C ASP A 55 9.74 -9.75 -15.18
N VAL A 56 8.58 -9.94 -15.83
CA VAL A 56 7.51 -8.95 -15.98
C VAL A 56 6.22 -9.52 -15.38
N VAL A 57 5.47 -8.69 -14.66
CA VAL A 57 4.28 -9.10 -13.89
C VAL A 57 3.09 -8.23 -14.24
N PRO A 58 1.90 -8.81 -14.44
CA PRO A 58 0.66 -8.05 -14.53
C PRO A 58 0.34 -7.44 -13.15
N PHE A 59 0.68 -6.15 -12.98
CA PHE A 59 0.57 -5.48 -11.67
C PHE A 59 -0.87 -5.44 -11.15
N ASP A 60 -1.83 -5.39 -12.06
CA ASP A 60 -3.26 -5.42 -11.72
C ASP A 60 -3.66 -6.69 -10.96
N GLU A 61 -2.98 -7.82 -11.22
CA GLU A 61 -3.20 -9.08 -10.49
C GLU A 61 -2.63 -9.05 -9.05
N ILE A 62 -1.70 -8.13 -8.77
CA ILE A 62 -1.18 -7.89 -7.42
C ILE A 62 -2.11 -6.98 -6.64
N VAL A 63 -2.59 -5.89 -7.26
CA VAL A 63 -3.36 -4.84 -6.59
C VAL A 63 -4.69 -5.36 -6.05
N ARG A 64 -5.43 -6.15 -6.82
CA ARG A 64 -6.74 -6.64 -6.41
C ARG A 64 -6.71 -7.56 -5.18
N PRO A 65 -5.80 -8.55 -5.05
CA PRO A 65 -5.65 -9.32 -3.82
C PRO A 65 -5.19 -8.48 -2.63
N LEU A 66 -4.30 -7.50 -2.82
CA LEU A 66 -3.88 -6.59 -1.75
C LEU A 66 -5.04 -5.75 -1.22
N ALA A 67 -5.83 -5.15 -2.11
CA ALA A 67 -7.01 -4.37 -1.74
C ALA A 67 -8.00 -5.21 -0.92
N ARG A 68 -8.28 -6.44 -1.35
CA ARG A 68 -9.15 -7.37 -0.61
C ARG A 68 -8.59 -7.71 0.77
N LEU A 69 -7.28 -7.97 0.87
CA LEU A 69 -6.64 -8.30 2.14
C LEU A 69 -6.80 -7.17 3.15
N VAL A 70 -6.64 -5.91 2.70
CA VAL A 70 -6.82 -4.73 3.56
C VAL A 70 -8.30 -4.54 3.89
N GLU A 71 -9.21 -4.69 2.92
CA GLU A 71 -10.66 -4.54 3.14
C GLU A 71 -11.18 -5.56 4.17
N GLU A 72 -10.76 -6.83 4.08
CA GLU A 72 -11.12 -7.90 5.02
C GLU A 72 -10.57 -7.67 6.44
N ALA A 73 -9.40 -7.02 6.55
CA ALA A 73 -8.79 -6.69 7.82
C ALA A 73 -9.34 -5.40 8.44
N SER A 74 -10.04 -4.58 7.64
CA SER A 74 -10.45 -3.23 7.97
C SER A 74 -11.96 -3.15 8.19
N GLY A 75 -12.36 -2.31 9.13
CA GLY A 75 -13.77 -2.07 9.39
C GLY A 75 -14.36 -3.05 10.40
N GLY A 76 -15.17 -2.49 11.30
CA GLY A 76 -16.04 -3.26 12.17
C GLY A 76 -17.42 -3.44 11.54
N PRO A 77 -18.29 -4.24 12.15
CA PRO A 77 -19.67 -4.42 11.68
C PRO A 77 -20.47 -3.10 11.61
N ASP A 78 -20.05 -2.10 12.38
CA ASP A 78 -20.74 -0.82 12.49
C ASP A 78 -20.26 0.23 11.47
N PHE A 79 -19.07 0.06 10.89
CA PHE A 79 -18.52 0.98 9.88
C PHE A 79 -17.65 0.20 8.88
N PRO A 80 -18.24 -0.35 7.83
CA PRO A 80 -17.47 -1.03 6.78
C PRO A 80 -16.68 -0.02 5.94
N ILE A 81 -15.45 -0.37 5.59
CA ILE A 81 -14.64 0.38 4.62
C ILE A 81 -14.61 -0.44 3.33
N ARG A 82 -14.87 0.22 2.20
CA ARG A 82 -14.81 -0.39 0.87
C ARG A 82 -13.59 0.10 0.11
N ILE A 83 -12.88 -0.82 -0.53
CA ILE A 83 -11.72 -0.50 -1.36
C ILE A 83 -12.09 -0.83 -2.81
N GLU A 84 -12.19 0.22 -3.64
CA GLU A 84 -12.53 0.12 -5.06
C GLU A 84 -11.26 0.24 -5.90
N VAL A 85 -11.01 -0.71 -6.80
CA VAL A 85 -9.84 -0.70 -7.71
C VAL A 85 -10.34 -0.50 -9.13
N GLU A 86 -9.91 0.60 -9.75
CA GLU A 86 -10.30 1.02 -11.10
C GLU A 86 -9.07 1.20 -12.00
N GLY A 87 -9.27 1.01 -13.31
CA GLY A 87 -8.21 1.16 -14.30
C GLY A 87 -7.23 -0.01 -14.31
N GLN A 88 -6.13 0.20 -15.01
CA GLN A 88 -5.04 -0.77 -15.14
C GLN A 88 -3.74 -0.05 -15.50
N VAL A 89 -2.62 -0.57 -15.03
CA VAL A 89 -1.28 -0.11 -15.39
C VAL A 89 -0.57 -1.09 -16.32
N GLY A 90 -1.08 -2.33 -16.36
CA GLY A 90 -0.53 -3.40 -17.18
C GLY A 90 0.71 -4.05 -16.55
N ASP A 91 1.57 -4.55 -17.42
CA ASP A 91 2.76 -5.30 -17.05
C ASP A 91 3.86 -4.38 -16.57
N LEU A 92 4.47 -4.73 -15.43
CA LEU A 92 5.62 -4.04 -14.83
C LEU A 92 6.79 -4.99 -14.62
N PRO A 93 8.04 -4.51 -14.75
CA PRO A 93 9.21 -5.25 -14.30
C PRO A 93 9.10 -5.64 -12.81
N GLY A 94 9.57 -6.84 -12.46
CA GLY A 94 9.42 -7.37 -11.10
C GLY A 94 10.14 -6.54 -10.02
N ASP A 95 11.24 -5.90 -10.36
CA ASP A 95 12.01 -4.98 -9.52
C ASP A 95 11.25 -3.66 -9.25
N LEU A 96 10.35 -3.24 -10.16
CA LEU A 96 9.44 -2.11 -9.97
C LEU A 96 8.14 -2.55 -9.28
N ALA A 97 7.57 -3.68 -9.67
CA ALA A 97 6.29 -4.16 -9.16
C ALA A 97 6.32 -4.41 -7.64
N THR A 98 7.44 -4.93 -7.10
CA THR A 98 7.58 -5.21 -5.67
C THR A 98 7.54 -3.95 -4.81
N PRO A 99 8.43 -2.95 -5.00
CA PRO A 99 8.37 -1.72 -4.20
C PRO A 99 7.07 -0.94 -4.41
N LEU A 100 6.52 -0.92 -5.64
CA LEU A 100 5.25 -0.23 -5.91
C LEU A 100 4.06 -0.89 -5.18
N ALA A 101 4.05 -2.19 -5.03
CA ALA A 101 3.02 -2.89 -4.26
C ALA A 101 3.14 -2.62 -2.75
N VAL A 102 4.35 -2.47 -2.22
CA VAL A 102 4.57 -2.03 -0.83
C VAL A 102 4.06 -0.61 -0.64
N VAL A 103 4.39 0.31 -1.55
CA VAL A 103 3.88 1.70 -1.56
C VAL A 103 2.36 1.73 -1.56
N LEU A 104 1.72 0.96 -2.45
CA LEU A 104 0.26 0.88 -2.53
C LEU A 104 -0.34 0.38 -1.21
N ASN A 105 0.22 -0.69 -0.64
CA ASN A 105 -0.25 -1.23 0.64
C ASN A 105 -0.18 -0.20 1.77
N GLU A 106 0.93 0.53 1.87
CA GLU A 106 1.10 1.58 2.88
C GLU A 106 0.09 2.73 2.69
N LEU A 107 -0.13 3.18 1.44
CA LEU A 107 -1.07 4.26 1.15
C LEU A 107 -2.52 3.85 1.43
N VAL A 108 -2.92 2.64 1.04
CA VAL A 108 -4.26 2.12 1.32
C VAL A 108 -4.46 1.92 2.82
N GLN A 109 -3.44 1.40 3.52
CA GLN A 109 -3.51 1.23 4.98
C GLN A 109 -3.59 2.59 5.70
N ASN A 110 -2.82 3.60 5.26
CA ASN A 110 -2.91 4.95 5.81
C ASN A 110 -4.32 5.54 5.62
N ALA A 111 -4.94 5.35 4.45
CA ALA A 111 -6.31 5.78 4.22
C ALA A 111 -7.29 5.10 5.20
N VAL A 112 -7.15 3.79 5.41
CA VAL A 112 -8.01 3.03 6.33
C VAL A 112 -7.81 3.48 7.79
N ASP A 113 -6.56 3.64 8.22
CA ASP A 113 -6.23 3.92 9.63
C ASP A 113 -6.50 5.39 10.02
N HIS A 114 -6.42 6.33 9.08
CA HIS A 114 -6.46 7.76 9.37
C HIS A 114 -7.67 8.52 8.82
N ALA A 115 -8.25 8.06 7.71
CA ALA A 115 -9.36 8.78 7.07
C ALA A 115 -10.68 8.67 7.84
N PHE A 116 -10.86 7.60 8.63
CA PHE A 116 -12.14 7.25 9.24
C PHE A 116 -12.02 7.11 10.77
N PRO A 117 -11.83 8.22 11.52
CA PRO A 117 -11.70 8.16 12.97
C PRO A 117 -13.00 7.66 13.65
N PRO A 118 -12.88 6.98 14.82
CA PRO A 118 -14.02 6.53 15.57
C PRO A 118 -14.99 7.67 15.91
N GLY A 119 -16.29 7.41 15.80
CA GLY A 119 -17.34 8.41 16.08
C GLY A 119 -17.76 9.26 14.88
N ARG A 120 -17.18 9.08 13.71
CA ARG A 120 -17.72 9.64 12.49
C ARG A 120 -19.00 8.89 12.13
N SER A 121 -20.13 9.51 12.43
CA SER A 121 -21.44 9.05 11.99
C SER A 121 -21.62 9.45 10.51
N ALA A 122 -20.98 8.74 9.62
CA ALA A 122 -21.28 8.86 8.21
C ALA A 122 -22.48 7.96 7.90
N ALA A 123 -23.46 8.50 7.21
CA ALA A 123 -24.53 7.70 6.62
C ALA A 123 -23.96 6.86 5.46
N GLY A 124 -23.20 5.80 5.79
CA GLY A 124 -22.64 4.92 4.77
C GLY A 124 -21.27 4.33 5.14
N ALA A 125 -20.78 3.47 4.28
CA ALA A 125 -19.43 2.90 4.35
C ALA A 125 -18.37 3.96 3.99
N GLY A 126 -17.19 3.92 4.62
CA GLY A 126 -16.01 4.63 4.15
C GLY A 126 -15.55 4.07 2.80
N ARG A 127 -15.00 4.91 1.94
CA ARG A 127 -14.53 4.50 0.63
C ARG A 127 -13.09 4.92 0.41
N VAL A 128 -12.27 3.94 -0.02
CA VAL A 128 -10.94 4.16 -0.54
C VAL A 128 -10.92 3.74 -2.00
N ARG A 129 -10.50 4.62 -2.89
CA ARG A 129 -10.38 4.33 -4.32
C ARG A 129 -8.93 4.25 -4.71
N VAL A 130 -8.58 3.16 -5.37
CA VAL A 130 -7.28 2.94 -6.02
C VAL A 130 -7.49 3.05 -7.52
N THR A 131 -6.85 4.02 -8.15
CA THR A 131 -6.88 4.17 -9.61
C THR A 131 -5.52 3.85 -10.18
N LEU A 132 -5.50 2.98 -11.19
CA LEU A 132 -4.31 2.55 -11.91
C LEU A 132 -4.36 3.10 -13.33
N ALA A 133 -3.28 3.68 -13.79
CA ALA A 133 -3.18 4.19 -15.15
C ALA A 133 -1.75 4.07 -15.68
N ARG A 134 -1.64 4.03 -17.01
CA ARG A 134 -0.38 4.24 -17.74
C ARG A 134 -0.44 5.60 -18.40
N ASP A 135 0.56 6.44 -18.15
CA ASP A 135 0.68 7.77 -18.73
C ASP A 135 2.04 7.89 -19.44
N GLY A 136 2.06 7.58 -20.72
CA GLY A 136 3.31 7.41 -21.48
C GLY A 136 4.13 6.25 -20.90
N ASP A 137 5.35 6.56 -20.48
CA ASP A 137 6.28 5.60 -19.90
C ASP A 137 6.11 5.49 -18.35
N ASP A 138 5.21 6.27 -17.77
CA ASP A 138 4.97 6.25 -16.33
C ASP A 138 3.83 5.31 -15.94
N ALA A 139 4.02 4.56 -14.87
CA ALA A 139 2.94 3.97 -14.10
C ALA A 139 2.41 5.00 -13.10
N VAL A 140 1.10 5.21 -13.11
CA VAL A 140 0.42 6.16 -12.21
C VAL A 140 -0.52 5.39 -11.29
N VAL A 141 -0.29 5.53 -10.00
CA VAL A 141 -1.14 4.96 -8.94
C VAL A 141 -1.71 6.08 -8.11
N VAL A 142 -3.03 6.14 -8.00
CA VAL A 142 -3.73 7.12 -7.16
C VAL A 142 -4.49 6.39 -6.08
N VAL A 143 -4.29 6.77 -4.83
CA VAL A 143 -5.08 6.31 -3.67
C VAL A 143 -5.82 7.51 -3.12
N ALA A 144 -7.14 7.47 -3.11
CA ALA A 144 -8.00 8.55 -2.61
C ALA A 144 -9.05 8.00 -1.64
N ASP A 145 -9.26 8.69 -0.53
CA ASP A 145 -10.34 8.39 0.42
C ASP A 145 -11.40 9.50 0.43
N ASP A 146 -12.57 9.19 0.99
CA ASP A 146 -13.63 10.14 1.25
C ASP A 146 -13.72 10.51 2.76
N GLY A 147 -12.59 10.46 3.43
CA GLY A 147 -12.44 10.63 4.87
C GLY A 147 -12.33 12.07 5.34
N VAL A 148 -11.58 12.27 6.43
CA VAL A 148 -11.39 13.58 7.07
C VAL A 148 -10.36 14.46 6.37
N GLY A 149 -9.62 13.90 5.39
CA GLY A 149 -8.54 14.60 4.69
C GLY A 149 -7.23 14.68 5.48
N LEU A 150 -6.31 15.49 4.98
CA LEU A 150 -5.01 15.69 5.62
C LEU A 150 -5.11 16.67 6.78
N PRO A 151 -4.30 16.50 7.85
CA PRO A 151 -4.24 17.45 8.94
C PRO A 151 -3.82 18.86 8.45
N PRO A 152 -4.34 19.94 9.06
CA PRO A 152 -3.93 21.28 8.72
C PRO A 152 -2.40 21.46 8.84
N GLY A 153 -1.77 22.00 7.79
CA GLY A 153 -0.32 22.19 7.74
C GLY A 153 0.50 20.93 7.48
N PHE A 154 -0.14 19.84 7.06
CA PHE A 154 0.56 18.62 6.66
C PHE A 154 1.53 18.90 5.51
N THR A 155 2.78 18.44 5.66
CA THR A 155 3.79 18.45 4.60
C THR A 155 4.49 17.09 4.59
N LEU A 156 4.93 16.64 3.42
CA LEU A 156 5.70 15.39 3.28
C LEU A 156 7.05 15.41 4.01
N ASP A 157 7.61 16.61 4.22
CA ASP A 157 8.90 16.83 4.92
C ASP A 157 8.75 16.82 6.45
N ALA A 158 7.53 16.92 6.97
CA ALA A 158 7.29 16.76 8.41
C ALA A 158 7.58 15.32 8.83
N PRO A 159 7.93 15.05 10.12
CA PRO A 159 8.08 13.68 10.60
C PRO A 159 6.74 12.94 10.46
N ALA A 160 6.51 12.47 9.26
CA ALA A 160 5.42 11.56 8.93
C ALA A 160 5.71 10.22 9.63
N GLY A 161 4.68 9.48 9.94
CA GLY A 161 4.84 8.13 10.50
C GLY A 161 5.74 7.26 9.61
N LEU A 162 6.23 6.16 10.17
CA LEU A 162 7.18 5.26 9.50
C LEU A 162 6.70 4.82 8.10
N GLY A 163 5.39 4.57 7.92
CA GLY A 163 4.80 4.15 6.65
C GLY A 163 5.01 5.15 5.52
N LEU A 164 4.70 6.41 5.77
CA LEU A 164 4.83 7.45 4.74
C LEU A 164 6.30 7.78 4.42
N SER A 165 7.20 7.65 5.40
CA SER A 165 8.65 7.75 5.18
C SER A 165 9.16 6.63 4.25
N ILE A 166 8.65 5.41 4.41
CA ILE A 166 8.97 4.29 3.51
C ILE A 166 8.42 4.56 2.11
N VAL A 167 7.17 5.00 1.99
CA VAL A 167 6.56 5.37 0.70
C VAL A 167 7.42 6.42 -0.01
N HIS A 168 7.80 7.48 0.69
CA HIS A 168 8.63 8.54 0.12
C HIS A 168 9.98 7.98 -0.39
N THR A 169 10.67 7.19 0.45
CA THR A 169 11.98 6.62 0.08
C THR A 169 11.87 5.67 -1.11
N LEU A 170 10.90 4.75 -1.12
CA LEU A 170 10.70 3.82 -2.22
C LEU A 170 10.38 4.55 -3.52
N VAL A 171 9.47 5.52 -3.47
CA VAL A 171 9.05 6.25 -4.67
C VAL A 171 10.18 7.11 -5.22
N THR A 172 10.84 7.92 -4.38
CA THR A 172 11.79 8.94 -4.88
C THR A 172 13.20 8.39 -5.04
N THR A 173 13.64 7.47 -4.18
CA THR A 173 15.04 7.00 -4.18
C THR A 173 15.19 5.68 -4.94
N GLU A 174 14.28 4.73 -4.76
CA GLU A 174 14.43 3.41 -5.40
C GLU A 174 13.81 3.37 -6.80
N MET A 175 12.61 3.98 -6.96
CA MET A 175 11.89 3.95 -8.24
C MET A 175 12.09 5.22 -9.09
N GLY A 176 12.81 6.24 -8.61
CA GLY A 176 13.06 7.48 -9.34
C GLY A 176 11.79 8.27 -9.72
N GLY A 177 10.72 8.04 -8.99
CA GLY A 177 9.41 8.62 -9.24
C GLY A 177 9.09 9.86 -8.39
N SER A 178 7.82 10.22 -8.36
CA SER A 178 7.28 11.33 -7.56
C SER A 178 6.07 10.91 -6.75
N LEU A 179 5.94 11.50 -5.56
CA LEU A 179 4.81 11.36 -4.65
C LEU A 179 4.20 12.73 -4.38
N GLU A 180 2.91 12.85 -4.59
CA GLU A 180 2.13 14.04 -4.24
C GLU A 180 0.99 13.64 -3.29
N LEU A 181 0.77 14.44 -2.24
CA LEU A 181 -0.33 14.29 -1.30
C LEU A 181 -1.13 15.58 -1.27
N VAL A 182 -2.42 15.49 -1.55
CA VAL A 182 -3.34 16.62 -1.57
C VAL A 182 -4.59 16.35 -0.75
N ASP A 183 -5.16 17.40 -0.18
CA ASP A 183 -6.49 17.38 0.45
C ASP A 183 -7.54 17.67 -0.63
N ASP A 184 -8.34 16.66 -0.99
CA ASP A 184 -9.37 16.75 -2.03
C ASP A 184 -10.65 16.05 -1.55
N ARG A 185 -11.34 16.67 -0.60
CA ARG A 185 -12.54 16.10 0.07
C ARG A 185 -12.28 14.73 0.72
N GLY A 186 -11.11 14.56 1.26
CA GLY A 186 -10.43 13.38 1.75
C GLY A 186 -8.96 13.51 1.39
N ALA A 187 -8.12 12.56 1.76
CA ALA A 187 -6.73 12.57 1.32
C ALA A 187 -6.59 11.88 -0.05
N ARG A 188 -5.73 12.43 -0.90
CA ARG A 188 -5.41 11.87 -2.21
C ARG A 188 -3.90 11.81 -2.38
N ALA A 189 -3.37 10.61 -2.52
CA ALA A 189 -1.98 10.34 -2.86
C ALA A 189 -1.85 10.02 -4.34
N VAL A 190 -0.90 10.66 -5.02
CA VAL A 190 -0.56 10.38 -6.42
C VAL A 190 0.89 9.94 -6.49
N VAL A 191 1.12 8.73 -6.98
CA VAL A 191 2.43 8.15 -7.23
C VAL A 191 2.65 8.04 -8.72
N ARG A 192 3.76 8.56 -9.23
CA ARG A 192 4.21 8.38 -10.61
C ARG A 192 5.60 7.76 -10.60
N VAL A 193 5.79 6.68 -11.32
CA VAL A 193 7.08 5.98 -11.42
C VAL A 193 7.36 5.62 -12.86
N PRO A 194 8.58 5.88 -13.37
CA PRO A 194 8.97 5.49 -14.71
C PRO A 194 9.02 3.96 -14.80
N VAL A 195 8.48 3.40 -15.88
CA VAL A 195 8.47 1.94 -16.12
C VAL A 195 9.62 1.49 -17.00
N GLY A 196 10.15 2.38 -17.82
CA GLY A 196 11.45 2.20 -18.42
C GLY A 196 12.50 2.57 -17.40
N GLY A 197 13.46 1.66 -17.09
CA GLY A 197 14.55 1.97 -16.16
C GLY A 197 15.26 3.27 -16.55
N PRO A 198 15.99 3.90 -15.61
CA PRO A 198 16.90 4.96 -15.97
C PRO A 198 17.95 4.35 -16.91
N ASP A 199 18.02 4.87 -18.13
CA ASP A 199 19.02 4.60 -19.17
C ASP A 199 18.86 3.30 -19.99
N ASP A 200 18.00 3.37 -21.02
CA ASP A 200 18.29 2.83 -22.34
C ASP A 200 18.73 4.01 -23.25
N ASP A 201 19.93 4.57 -22.97
CA ASP A 201 20.70 5.39 -23.88
C ASP A 201 22.09 4.80 -24.10
#